data_91b250afb070d6b18d3d3b230c431d7a
#
_entry.id   91b250afb070d6b18d3d3b230c431d7a
#
_cell.length_a   1.000
_cell.length_b   1.000
_cell.length_c   1.000
_cell.angle_alpha   90.00
_cell.angle_beta   90.00
_cell.angle_gamma   90.00
#
_symmetry.space_group_name_H-M   'P 1'
#
loop_
_entity.id
_entity.type
_entity.pdbx_description
1 polymer ?
#
loop_
_entity_poly.entity_id
_entity_poly.type
_entity_poly.pdbx_seq_one_letter_code
_entity_poly.pdbx_strand_id
1 'polypeptide(L)'
;DCGAWDGLQRFTEASDITSRPAHGALELPADTAATRGSRRAQPIAEVKPHDVPRTSTGIEEFDRVLGGGLVPGSVALIGGDPGIGKSTLLLQAAAALAGRGRRVLYATSEESAAQVKMRADRLDGSADAVRGQHLLLLAEPNLAVIVEEARRIAPDLLVLDSIQLAYRGDIDAIPGSLAQLRRCCLDLVTLAKTSGTAVAIVGHVTKDGDLAGPKLLEHLVDVVLAFEGDRHHSYRVVRAAKNRFGSTQELGLFEMTGAGLIEVEEATLAPESSSSSSSGSNAVDGAKSKVISRRPGSVFAPVLAGTRVLLAEIQALTATGFLGAAKRRASGLDSARLAMLIAVLEKHGGLRLGDQDVYASALGGMRIIEPAADLATALAIAGAFYERGAGAATVALGEIALSGEVRSVRQIDQRVQTAVRRGAQLLLVPATQVASARAAAPGAEVVAIGHLHDAIEHLA
;
A
#
# COMPACT_ATOMS: atom_id res chain seq x y z
N ASP A 1 7.04 27.71 52.58
CA ASP A 1 8.32 28.08 51.94
C ASP A 1 8.33 27.51 50.53
N CYS A 2 7.82 28.30 49.59
CA CYS A 2 7.87 28.03 48.15
C CYS A 2 8.73 29.09 47.50
N GLY A 3 10.04 28.92 47.63
CA GLY A 3 11.01 29.80 47.02
C GLY A 3 11.64 29.18 45.79
N ALA A 4 10.94 29.11 44.68
CA ALA A 4 11.54 28.83 43.36
C ALA A 4 10.65 29.30 42.21
N TRP A 5 10.41 30.61 42.11
CA TRP A 5 9.77 31.23 40.96
C TRP A 5 10.72 32.18 40.20
N ASP A 6 12.01 31.84 40.11
CA ASP A 6 12.99 32.57 39.31
C ASP A 6 13.43 31.84 38.02
N GLY A 7 12.52 31.09 37.41
CA GLY A 7 12.77 30.35 36.16
C GLY A 7 12.24 30.99 34.88
N LEU A 8 11.73 32.23 34.91
CA LEU A 8 11.34 32.92 33.68
C LEU A 8 12.59 33.54 33.03
N GLN A 9 13.25 32.80 32.15
CA GLN A 9 14.23 33.40 31.23
C GLN A 9 13.49 34.39 30.30
N ARG A 10 14.00 35.64 30.27
CA ARG A 10 13.54 36.65 29.31
C ARG A 10 13.62 36.05 27.89
N PHE A 11 12.54 36.14 27.16
CA PHE A 11 12.59 35.97 25.71
C PHE A 11 13.55 37.00 25.13
N THR A 12 14.64 36.57 24.51
CA THR A 12 15.55 37.45 23.78
C THR A 12 14.82 38.00 22.54
N GLU A 13 14.92 39.31 22.31
CA GLU A 13 14.40 39.96 21.12
C GLU A 13 15.02 39.35 19.85
N ALA A 14 14.28 39.31 18.72
CA ALA A 14 14.69 38.67 17.47
C ALA A 14 16.06 39.14 16.92
N SER A 15 16.56 40.33 17.37
CA SER A 15 17.88 40.85 17.02
C SER A 15 19.05 40.11 17.69
N ASP A 16 18.82 39.43 18.84
CA ASP A 16 19.87 38.74 19.56
C ASP A 16 20.04 37.27 19.09
N ILE A 17 19.07 36.75 18.31
CA ILE A 17 19.11 35.36 17.78
C ILE A 17 20.11 35.25 16.61
N THR A 18 20.46 36.39 15.97
CA THR A 18 21.36 36.38 14.80
C THR A 18 22.86 36.35 15.14
N SER A 19 23.24 36.51 16.41
CA SER A 19 24.63 36.66 16.82
C SER A 19 25.26 35.44 17.52
N ARG A 20 24.49 34.35 17.76
CA ARG A 20 25.04 33.08 18.27
C ARG A 20 24.87 31.98 17.24
N PRO A 21 25.96 31.41 16.67
CA PRO A 21 25.85 30.18 15.91
C PRO A 21 25.36 29.10 16.85
N ALA A 22 24.13 28.59 16.63
CA ALA A 22 23.68 27.38 17.30
C ALA A 22 24.62 26.26 16.88
N HIS A 23 25.42 25.74 17.81
CA HIS A 23 26.27 24.58 17.54
C HIS A 23 25.43 23.46 16.98
N GLY A 24 25.70 23.06 15.71
CA GLY A 24 25.04 21.96 15.04
C GLY A 24 23.81 22.30 14.18
N ALA A 25 23.42 23.58 14.02
CA ALA A 25 22.49 23.95 12.97
C ALA A 25 23.19 23.88 11.60
N LEU A 26 22.54 23.24 10.62
CA LEU A 26 22.93 23.40 9.22
C LEU A 26 22.97 24.90 8.91
N GLU A 27 24.15 25.45 8.62
CA GLU A 27 24.26 26.83 8.14
C GLU A 27 23.42 26.92 6.86
N LEU A 28 22.37 27.75 6.94
CA LEU A 28 21.62 28.12 5.74
C LEU A 28 22.62 28.84 4.82
N PRO A 29 22.64 28.54 3.50
CA PRO A 29 23.53 29.22 2.57
C PRO A 29 23.40 30.73 2.72
N ALA A 30 24.53 31.45 2.69
CA ALA A 30 24.55 32.91 2.78
C ALA A 30 23.52 33.49 1.81
N ASP A 31 22.61 34.30 2.35
CA ASP A 31 21.48 34.89 1.62
C ASP A 31 21.96 35.63 0.37
N THR A 32 21.78 35.05 -0.79
CA THR A 32 21.81 35.79 -2.04
C THR A 32 20.54 36.66 -2.12
N ALA A 33 20.65 37.84 -2.75
CA ALA A 33 19.55 38.79 -2.84
C ALA A 33 18.23 38.20 -3.39
N ALA A 34 18.31 37.12 -4.15
CA ALA A 34 17.16 36.36 -4.68
C ALA A 34 16.40 35.57 -3.59
N THR A 35 17.07 35.13 -2.51
CA THR A 35 16.45 34.35 -1.42
C THR A 35 15.72 35.22 -0.39
N ARG A 36 16.09 36.50 -0.28
CA ARG A 36 15.43 37.45 0.63
C ARG A 36 14.03 37.87 0.20
N GLY A 37 13.74 37.87 -1.11
CA GLY A 37 12.42 38.18 -1.67
C GLY A 37 11.32 37.18 -1.28
N SER A 38 11.67 35.90 -1.10
CA SER A 38 10.71 34.81 -0.82
C SER A 38 10.34 34.66 0.67
N ARG A 39 11.01 35.36 1.58
CA ARG A 39 10.77 35.24 3.04
C ARG A 39 9.82 36.29 3.61
N ARG A 40 9.27 37.19 2.78
CA ARG A 40 8.27 38.18 3.20
C ARG A 40 6.87 37.58 3.08
N ALA A 41 6.02 37.86 4.06
CA ALA A 41 4.61 37.53 3.97
C ALA A 41 4.01 38.24 2.74
N GLN A 42 3.27 37.46 1.93
CA GLN A 42 2.56 37.96 0.75
C GLN A 42 1.11 37.46 0.77
N PRO A 43 0.18 38.21 0.18
CA PRO A 43 -1.19 37.77 0.06
C PRO A 43 -1.26 36.40 -0.67
N ILE A 44 -2.10 35.51 -0.19
CA ILE A 44 -2.26 34.15 -0.80
C ILE A 44 -2.67 34.23 -2.28
N ALA A 45 -3.41 35.27 -2.67
CA ALA A 45 -3.82 35.53 -4.05
C ALA A 45 -2.64 35.85 -5.00
N GLU A 46 -1.52 36.32 -4.46
CA GLU A 46 -0.31 36.63 -5.23
C GLU A 46 0.62 35.40 -5.34
N VAL A 47 0.38 34.37 -4.50
CA VAL A 47 1.11 33.11 -4.59
C VAL A 47 0.63 32.38 -5.84
N LYS A 48 1.43 32.42 -6.88
CA LYS A 48 1.15 31.60 -8.07
C LYS A 48 1.27 30.12 -7.65
N PRO A 49 0.22 29.31 -7.81
CA PRO A 49 0.38 27.88 -7.67
C PRO A 49 1.41 27.47 -8.74
N HIS A 50 2.63 27.18 -8.31
CA HIS A 50 3.52 26.47 -9.18
C HIS A 50 2.91 25.07 -9.32
N ASP A 51 2.44 24.72 -10.51
CA ASP A 51 2.34 23.33 -10.92
C ASP A 51 3.76 22.77 -10.86
N VAL A 52 4.14 22.33 -9.66
CA VAL A 52 5.43 21.68 -9.47
C VAL A 52 5.33 20.36 -10.21
N PRO A 53 6.01 20.22 -11.37
CA PRO A 53 5.89 19.01 -12.17
C PRO A 53 6.35 17.83 -11.34
N ARG A 54 5.48 16.86 -11.17
CA ARG A 54 5.81 15.63 -10.47
C ARG A 54 6.77 14.81 -11.32
N THR A 55 7.73 14.18 -10.69
CA THR A 55 8.65 13.29 -11.35
C THR A 55 8.16 11.86 -11.18
N SER A 56 7.70 11.24 -12.28
CA SER A 56 7.32 9.83 -12.28
C SER A 56 8.52 8.96 -11.92
N THR A 57 8.35 8.04 -11.00
CA THR A 57 9.38 7.06 -10.62
C THR A 57 9.57 5.99 -11.72
N GLY A 58 8.58 5.83 -12.61
CA GLY A 58 8.56 4.80 -13.63
C GLY A 58 7.93 3.50 -13.19
N ILE A 59 7.36 3.48 -12.01
CA ILE A 59 6.59 2.39 -11.42
C ILE A 59 5.18 2.95 -11.18
N GLU A 60 4.21 2.56 -12.00
CA GLU A 60 2.87 3.18 -12.02
C GLU A 60 2.12 3.01 -10.69
N GLU A 61 2.21 1.81 -10.11
CA GLU A 61 1.58 1.51 -8.82
C GLU A 61 2.23 2.31 -7.67
N PHE A 62 3.52 2.61 -7.76
CA PHE A 62 4.20 3.46 -6.77
C PHE A 62 3.87 4.94 -6.98
N ASP A 63 3.87 5.40 -8.22
CA ASP A 63 3.48 6.78 -8.57
C ASP A 63 2.04 7.08 -8.16
N ARG A 64 1.13 6.11 -8.30
CA ARG A 64 -0.27 6.21 -7.86
C ARG A 64 -0.35 6.53 -6.38
N VAL A 65 0.34 5.78 -5.54
CA VAL A 65 0.33 5.97 -4.07
C VAL A 65 0.96 7.30 -3.67
N LEU A 66 1.98 7.74 -4.43
CA LEU A 66 2.58 9.06 -4.28
C LEU A 66 1.67 10.21 -4.73
N GLY A 67 0.57 9.89 -5.44
CA GLY A 67 -0.37 10.87 -5.99
C GLY A 67 0.09 11.41 -7.35
N GLY A 68 0.79 10.59 -8.15
CA GLY A 68 1.27 10.89 -9.50
C GLY A 68 2.79 11.08 -9.62
N GLY A 69 3.56 10.67 -8.61
CA GLY A 69 5.02 10.70 -8.60
C GLY A 69 5.63 11.58 -7.51
N LEU A 70 6.94 11.69 -7.53
CA LEU A 70 7.74 12.46 -6.56
C LEU A 70 7.53 13.95 -6.77
N VAL A 71 7.31 14.68 -5.68
CA VAL A 71 7.25 16.14 -5.67
C VAL A 71 8.62 16.69 -5.29
N PRO A 72 9.24 17.57 -6.09
CA PRO A 72 10.50 18.21 -5.74
C PRO A 72 10.44 18.91 -4.37
N GLY A 73 11.46 18.69 -3.55
CA GLY A 73 11.52 19.25 -2.20
C GLY A 73 10.59 18.56 -1.19
N SER A 74 9.98 17.43 -1.53
CA SER A 74 9.17 16.64 -0.62
C SER A 74 9.98 15.56 0.11
N VAL A 75 9.47 15.11 1.25
CA VAL A 75 10.03 14.00 2.02
C VAL A 75 8.98 12.92 2.20
N ALA A 76 9.28 11.72 1.71
CA ALA A 76 8.47 10.52 1.87
C ALA A 76 9.13 9.52 2.82
N LEU A 77 8.39 9.04 3.81
CA LEU A 77 8.80 7.98 4.73
C LEU A 77 8.10 6.68 4.33
N ILE A 78 8.86 5.62 4.07
CA ILE A 78 8.34 4.30 3.74
C ILE A 78 8.60 3.36 4.91
N GLY A 79 7.52 2.98 5.61
CA GLY A 79 7.55 2.07 6.75
C GLY A 79 7.01 0.69 6.40
N GLY A 80 7.41 -0.33 7.16
CA GLY A 80 6.94 -1.71 6.99
C GLY A 80 7.90 -2.71 7.63
N ASP A 81 7.48 -3.97 7.70
CA ASP A 81 8.27 -5.06 8.28
C ASP A 81 9.65 -5.22 7.63
N PRO A 82 10.67 -5.67 8.38
CA PRO A 82 11.95 -6.05 7.79
C PRO A 82 11.78 -7.15 6.74
N GLY A 83 12.44 -6.98 5.58
CA GLY A 83 12.38 -7.94 4.48
C GLY A 83 11.10 -7.92 3.64
N ILE A 84 10.18 -6.96 3.85
CA ILE A 84 8.94 -6.84 3.07
C ILE A 84 9.16 -6.39 1.63
N GLY A 85 10.28 -5.70 1.32
CA GLY A 85 10.63 -5.21 -0.02
C GLY A 85 10.83 -3.69 -0.15
N LYS A 86 10.84 -2.93 0.96
CA LYS A 86 11.01 -1.46 0.94
C LYS A 86 12.23 -0.99 0.16
N SER A 87 13.39 -1.53 0.54
CA SER A 87 14.68 -1.22 -0.10
C SER A 87 14.73 -1.66 -1.55
N THR A 88 14.04 -2.75 -1.90
CA THR A 88 13.92 -3.24 -3.28
C THR A 88 13.11 -2.28 -4.13
N LEU A 89 11.92 -1.85 -3.66
CA LEU A 89 11.08 -0.89 -4.37
C LEU A 89 11.81 0.43 -4.63
N LEU A 90 12.48 0.95 -3.59
CA LEU A 90 13.20 2.22 -3.74
C LEU A 90 14.42 2.11 -4.64
N LEU A 91 15.10 0.96 -4.63
CA LEU A 91 16.23 0.73 -5.55
C LEU A 91 15.75 0.60 -7.00
N GLN A 92 14.60 -0.07 -7.25
CA GLN A 92 13.97 -0.12 -8.56
C GLN A 92 13.54 1.27 -9.04
N ALA A 93 12.89 2.08 -8.18
CA ALA A 93 12.52 3.45 -8.50
C ALA A 93 13.76 4.33 -8.79
N ALA A 94 14.81 4.19 -7.99
CA ALA A 94 16.10 4.88 -8.18
C ALA A 94 16.74 4.51 -9.54
N ALA A 95 16.75 3.23 -9.88
CA ALA A 95 17.26 2.73 -11.14
C ALA A 95 16.43 3.24 -12.34
N ALA A 96 15.11 3.18 -12.26
CA ALA A 96 14.22 3.66 -13.31
C ALA A 96 14.37 5.17 -13.58
N LEU A 97 14.52 5.98 -12.52
CA LEU A 97 14.81 7.42 -12.63
C LEU A 97 16.17 7.67 -13.26
N ALA A 98 17.21 6.96 -12.82
CA ALA A 98 18.56 7.09 -13.35
C ALA A 98 18.64 6.69 -14.82
N GLY A 99 17.92 5.65 -15.23
CA GLY A 99 17.78 5.24 -16.63
C GLY A 99 17.14 6.31 -17.54
N ARG A 100 16.39 7.24 -16.95
CA ARG A 100 15.80 8.41 -17.62
C ARG A 100 16.68 9.67 -17.53
N GLY A 101 17.94 9.53 -17.09
CA GLY A 101 18.92 10.61 -16.98
C GLY A 101 18.74 11.50 -15.75
N ARG A 102 17.90 11.11 -14.76
CA ARG A 102 17.77 11.82 -13.49
C ARG A 102 18.89 11.43 -12.54
N ARG A 103 19.46 12.39 -11.84
CA ARG A 103 20.51 12.12 -10.84
C ARG A 103 19.87 11.59 -9.57
N VAL A 104 20.31 10.42 -9.14
CA VAL A 104 19.82 9.77 -7.92
C VAL A 104 21.00 9.46 -7.02
N LEU A 105 20.91 9.87 -5.74
CA LEU A 105 21.83 9.46 -4.70
C LEU A 105 21.15 8.43 -3.81
N TYR A 106 21.64 7.20 -3.81
CA TYR A 106 21.21 6.13 -2.90
C TYR A 106 22.21 6.04 -1.75
N ALA A 107 21.82 6.53 -0.58
CA ALA A 107 22.60 6.45 0.64
C ALA A 107 22.13 5.25 1.46
N THR A 108 23.06 4.36 1.82
CA THR A 108 22.79 3.22 2.69
C THR A 108 23.56 3.35 3.99
N SER A 109 22.88 3.13 5.12
CA SER A 109 23.49 3.08 6.45
C SER A 109 23.62 1.64 6.98
N GLU A 110 23.00 0.65 6.32
CA GLU A 110 22.92 -0.74 6.76
C GLU A 110 23.79 -1.68 5.93
N GLU A 111 23.82 -1.47 4.62
CA GLU A 111 24.47 -2.37 3.69
C GLU A 111 25.75 -1.76 3.12
N SER A 112 26.71 -2.62 2.79
CA SER A 112 27.88 -2.19 2.02
C SER A 112 27.52 -1.87 0.57
N ALA A 113 28.33 -1.06 -0.09
CA ALA A 113 28.16 -0.74 -1.51
C ALA A 113 28.11 -1.99 -2.40
N ALA A 114 28.89 -3.02 -2.09
CA ALA A 114 28.89 -4.29 -2.83
C ALA A 114 27.57 -5.05 -2.68
N GLN A 115 26.95 -5.04 -1.49
CA GLN A 115 25.67 -5.71 -1.25
C GLN A 115 24.53 -5.02 -2.03
N VAL A 116 24.48 -3.68 -1.98
CA VAL A 116 23.49 -2.92 -2.76
C VAL A 116 23.68 -3.14 -4.26
N LYS A 117 24.94 -3.17 -4.74
CA LYS A 117 25.26 -3.45 -6.15
C LYS A 117 24.79 -4.84 -6.57
N MET A 118 25.09 -5.90 -5.77
CA MET A 118 24.61 -7.25 -6.05
C MET A 118 23.08 -7.35 -6.06
N ARG A 119 22.39 -6.57 -5.23
CA ARG A 119 20.94 -6.49 -5.26
C ARG A 119 20.45 -5.81 -6.52
N ALA A 120 21.04 -4.67 -6.89
CA ALA A 120 20.70 -3.94 -8.11
C ALA A 120 20.89 -4.80 -9.37
N ASP A 121 21.94 -5.62 -9.43
CA ASP A 121 22.22 -6.49 -10.58
C ASP A 121 21.18 -7.61 -10.79
N ARG A 122 20.41 -7.92 -9.75
CA ARG A 122 19.32 -8.93 -9.84
C ARG A 122 17.98 -8.34 -10.24
N LEU A 123 17.83 -7.02 -10.19
CA LEU A 123 16.54 -6.37 -10.48
C LEU A 123 16.36 -6.19 -11.98
N ASP A 124 15.21 -6.60 -12.50
CA ASP A 124 14.84 -6.37 -13.91
C ASP A 124 14.76 -4.88 -14.22
N GLY A 125 15.19 -4.53 -15.43
CA GLY A 125 15.20 -3.14 -15.91
C GLY A 125 16.27 -2.23 -15.30
N SER A 126 17.11 -2.73 -14.39
CA SER A 126 18.14 -1.92 -13.73
C SER A 126 19.48 -1.89 -14.50
N ALA A 127 19.71 -2.81 -15.44
CA ALA A 127 21.01 -3.03 -16.06
C ALA A 127 21.63 -1.76 -16.69
N ASP A 128 20.85 -0.96 -17.41
CA ASP A 128 21.33 0.28 -18.02
C ASP A 128 21.57 1.40 -17.02
N ALA A 129 20.73 1.49 -15.99
CA ALA A 129 20.87 2.46 -14.90
C ALA A 129 22.08 2.15 -14.02
N VAL A 130 22.34 0.86 -13.76
CA VAL A 130 23.49 0.38 -12.98
C VAL A 130 24.82 0.58 -13.72
N ARG A 131 24.79 0.56 -15.05
CA ARG A 131 25.96 0.89 -15.90
C ARG A 131 26.12 2.38 -16.14
N GLY A 132 25.06 3.17 -15.94
CA GLY A 132 25.04 4.62 -16.14
C GLY A 132 25.71 5.39 -15.00
N GLN A 133 25.87 6.70 -15.22
CA GLN A 133 26.50 7.63 -14.26
C GLN A 133 25.49 8.38 -13.37
N HIS A 134 24.19 8.09 -13.50
CA HIS A 134 23.14 8.85 -12.85
C HIS A 134 22.65 8.23 -11.51
N LEU A 135 22.90 6.93 -11.28
CA LEU A 135 22.67 6.28 -10.00
C LEU A 135 23.96 6.25 -9.20
N LEU A 136 24.03 7.08 -8.18
CA LEU A 136 25.18 7.24 -7.31
C LEU A 136 24.91 6.54 -5.98
N LEU A 137 25.86 5.76 -5.49
CA LEU A 137 25.74 4.98 -4.25
C LEU A 137 26.72 5.51 -3.20
N LEU A 138 26.22 5.75 -2.00
CA LEU A 138 27.02 6.15 -0.84
C LEU A 138 26.72 5.22 0.34
N ALA A 139 27.70 4.43 0.76
CA ALA A 139 27.59 3.59 1.98
C ALA A 139 28.15 4.38 3.17
N GLU A 140 27.31 5.13 3.88
CA GLU A 140 27.69 6.05 4.94
C GLU A 140 26.55 6.24 5.94
N PRO A 141 26.75 5.97 7.25
CA PRO A 141 25.72 6.20 8.26
C PRO A 141 25.73 7.64 8.82
N ASN A 142 26.81 8.41 8.64
CA ASN A 142 26.87 9.78 9.13
C ASN A 142 26.07 10.71 8.24
N LEU A 143 24.94 11.22 8.76
CA LEU A 143 24.05 12.08 8.00
C LEU A 143 24.69 13.40 7.53
N ALA A 144 25.68 13.93 8.27
CA ALA A 144 26.34 15.16 7.85
C ALA A 144 27.06 14.98 6.52
N VAL A 145 27.76 13.84 6.34
CA VAL A 145 28.45 13.47 5.10
C VAL A 145 27.44 13.24 3.97
N ILE A 146 26.33 12.55 4.25
CA ILE A 146 25.25 12.32 3.25
C ILE A 146 24.68 13.65 2.75
N VAL A 147 24.39 14.59 3.67
CA VAL A 147 23.84 15.91 3.33
C VAL A 147 24.84 16.74 2.52
N GLU A 148 26.12 16.72 2.89
CA GLU A 148 27.18 17.42 2.15
C GLU A 148 27.29 16.87 0.72
N GLU A 149 27.30 15.55 0.57
CA GLU A 149 27.37 14.90 -0.72
C GLU A 149 26.10 15.16 -1.57
N ALA A 150 24.92 15.14 -0.95
CA ALA A 150 23.68 15.49 -1.62
C ALA A 150 23.70 16.96 -2.12
N ARG A 151 24.26 17.88 -1.35
CA ARG A 151 24.44 19.29 -1.80
C ARG A 151 25.41 19.40 -2.96
N ARG A 152 26.51 18.64 -2.94
CA ARG A 152 27.52 18.61 -4.00
C ARG A 152 26.95 18.07 -5.31
N ILE A 153 26.18 16.98 -5.25
CA ILE A 153 25.60 16.29 -6.41
C ILE A 153 24.36 17.01 -6.92
N ALA A 154 23.57 17.64 -6.02
CA ALA A 154 22.24 18.18 -6.28
C ALA A 154 21.33 17.16 -7.00
N PRO A 155 21.02 16.00 -6.36
CA PRO A 155 20.24 14.94 -6.99
C PRO A 155 18.75 15.32 -7.10
N ASP A 156 18.06 14.74 -8.09
CA ASP A 156 16.59 14.83 -8.18
C ASP A 156 15.92 14.02 -7.06
N LEU A 157 16.53 12.86 -6.68
CA LEU A 157 16.09 12.00 -5.60
C LEU A 157 17.27 11.60 -4.70
N LEU A 158 17.10 11.76 -3.38
CA LEU A 158 17.93 11.15 -2.36
C LEU A 158 17.12 10.01 -1.70
N VAL A 159 17.65 8.81 -1.71
CA VAL A 159 17.15 7.68 -0.92
C VAL A 159 18.05 7.50 0.29
N LEU A 160 17.47 7.39 1.50
CA LEU A 160 18.18 7.00 2.73
C LEU A 160 17.64 5.65 3.22
N ASP A 161 18.48 4.61 3.20
CA ASP A 161 18.15 3.24 3.58
C ASP A 161 19.11 2.72 4.67
N SER A 162 18.76 2.79 5.95
CA SER A 162 17.56 3.30 6.62
C SER A 162 17.89 4.45 7.58
N ILE A 163 16.88 5.14 8.06
CA ILE A 163 17.06 6.22 9.03
C ILE A 163 17.47 5.70 10.41
N GLN A 164 17.25 4.42 10.72
CA GLN A 164 17.52 3.84 12.03
C GLN A 164 19.01 3.83 12.38
N LEU A 165 19.87 3.60 11.43
CA LEU A 165 21.31 3.57 11.63
C LEU A 165 21.99 4.89 11.25
N ALA A 166 21.27 5.80 10.59
CA ALA A 166 21.79 7.12 10.31
C ALA A 166 21.92 7.94 11.62
N TYR A 167 23.02 8.68 11.75
CA TYR A 167 23.27 9.47 12.93
C TYR A 167 23.93 10.81 12.64
N ARG A 168 23.85 11.70 13.62
CA ARG A 168 24.58 12.96 13.70
C ARG A 168 25.61 12.86 14.82
N GLY A 169 26.89 13.09 14.49
CA GLY A 169 27.98 13.02 15.45
C GLY A 169 28.00 14.17 16.49
N ASP A 170 27.25 15.23 16.25
CA ASP A 170 27.11 16.39 17.14
C ASP A 170 26.01 16.23 18.20
N ILE A 171 25.34 15.07 18.25
CA ILE A 171 24.28 14.76 19.23
C ILE A 171 24.77 13.66 20.16
N ASP A 172 24.77 13.93 21.45
CA ASP A 172 25.12 12.95 22.49
C ASP A 172 23.95 11.98 22.74
N ALA A 173 23.67 11.15 21.72
CA ALA A 173 22.65 10.11 21.75
C ALA A 173 23.05 8.99 20.78
N ILE A 174 22.74 7.75 21.16
CA ILE A 174 23.06 6.58 20.34
C ILE A 174 22.26 6.56 19.03
N PRO A 175 22.82 6.03 17.93
CA PRO A 175 22.08 5.78 16.69
C PRO A 175 20.78 5.01 16.95
N GLY A 176 19.69 5.32 16.23
CA GLY A 176 18.38 4.71 16.42
C GLY A 176 17.56 5.27 17.59
N SER A 177 18.13 6.10 18.47
CA SER A 177 17.36 6.79 19.50
C SER A 177 16.38 7.80 18.90
N LEU A 178 15.28 8.09 19.61
CA LEU A 178 14.29 9.08 19.16
C LEU A 178 14.89 10.47 18.90
N ALA A 179 15.89 10.87 19.68
CA ALA A 179 16.60 12.15 19.50
C ALA A 179 17.35 12.19 18.16
N GLN A 180 18.11 11.11 17.85
CA GLN A 180 18.82 10.97 16.59
C GLN A 180 17.85 10.90 15.40
N LEU A 181 16.83 10.05 15.46
CA LEU A 181 15.84 9.89 14.40
C LEU A 181 15.14 11.22 14.06
N ARG A 182 14.69 11.94 15.11
CA ARG A 182 14.04 13.24 14.93
C ARG A 182 14.97 14.26 14.29
N ARG A 183 16.21 14.34 14.74
CA ARG A 183 17.19 15.30 14.21
C ARG A 183 17.54 14.96 12.77
N CYS A 184 17.86 13.70 12.47
CA CYS A 184 18.14 13.26 11.11
C CYS A 184 16.99 13.56 10.16
N CYS A 185 15.74 13.29 10.59
CA CYS A 185 14.57 13.60 9.78
C CYS A 185 14.44 15.12 9.52
N LEU A 186 14.64 15.98 10.53
CA LEU A 186 14.58 17.43 10.37
C LEU A 186 15.65 17.97 9.42
N ASP A 187 16.86 17.44 9.48
CA ASP A 187 17.95 17.83 8.58
C ASP A 187 17.65 17.44 7.13
N LEU A 188 17.06 16.25 6.91
CA LEU A 188 16.59 15.81 5.58
C LEU A 188 15.43 16.67 5.05
N VAL A 189 14.47 17.02 5.91
CA VAL A 189 13.37 17.94 5.55
C VAL A 189 13.94 19.32 5.16
N THR A 190 14.92 19.82 5.92
CA THR A 190 15.59 21.07 5.61
C THR A 190 16.34 21.02 4.29
N LEU A 191 17.09 19.94 4.05
CA LEU A 191 17.75 19.69 2.77
C LEU A 191 16.74 19.71 1.62
N ALA A 192 15.68 18.90 1.72
CA ALA A 192 14.65 18.81 0.68
C ALA A 192 14.07 20.20 0.33
N LYS A 193 13.63 20.95 1.35
CA LYS A 193 13.00 22.27 1.17
C LYS A 193 13.95 23.33 0.62
N THR A 194 15.25 23.22 0.90
CA THR A 194 16.23 24.23 0.44
C THR A 194 16.83 23.91 -0.91
N SER A 195 17.01 22.64 -1.26
CA SER A 195 17.62 22.19 -2.54
C SER A 195 16.62 21.85 -3.62
N GLY A 196 15.34 21.60 -3.26
CA GLY A 196 14.35 21.05 -4.19
C GLY A 196 14.51 19.54 -4.43
N THR A 197 15.47 18.87 -3.79
CA THR A 197 15.66 17.42 -3.88
C THR A 197 14.48 16.69 -3.25
N ALA A 198 13.88 15.72 -3.94
CA ALA A 198 12.94 14.79 -3.32
C ALA A 198 13.71 13.81 -2.43
N VAL A 199 13.20 13.50 -1.24
CA VAL A 199 13.85 12.59 -0.29
C VAL A 199 12.93 11.42 0.02
N ALA A 200 13.41 10.19 -0.15
CA ALA A 200 12.73 8.96 0.25
C ALA A 200 13.50 8.30 1.41
N ILE A 201 12.83 8.09 2.54
CA ILE A 201 13.42 7.56 3.76
C ILE A 201 12.83 6.18 4.04
N VAL A 202 13.68 5.17 4.22
CA VAL A 202 13.26 3.85 4.71
C VAL A 202 13.21 3.86 6.23
N GLY A 203 12.08 3.35 6.78
CA GLY A 203 11.88 3.12 8.21
C GLY A 203 11.37 1.70 8.49
N HIS A 204 11.70 1.15 9.66
CA HIS A 204 11.18 -0.14 10.13
C HIS A 204 10.04 0.08 11.14
N VAL A 205 9.05 -0.83 11.16
CA VAL A 205 7.98 -0.86 12.18
C VAL A 205 8.39 -1.72 13.38
N THR A 206 7.81 -1.45 14.55
CA THR A 206 7.91 -2.33 15.72
C THR A 206 7.05 -3.58 15.54
N LYS A 207 7.29 -4.61 16.41
CA LYS A 207 6.51 -5.86 16.46
C LYS A 207 5.01 -5.66 16.68
N ASP A 208 4.59 -4.51 17.19
CA ASP A 208 3.17 -4.16 17.44
C ASP A 208 2.49 -3.52 16.20
N GLY A 209 3.17 -3.53 15.05
CA GLY A 209 2.63 -2.93 13.80
C GLY A 209 2.67 -1.40 13.79
N ASP A 210 3.08 -0.79 14.87
CA ASP A 210 3.36 0.64 14.93
C ASP A 210 4.76 0.89 14.36
N LEU A 211 4.88 1.90 13.52
CA LEU A 211 6.18 2.39 13.03
C LEU A 211 7.10 2.69 14.22
N ALA A 212 8.21 1.96 14.42
CA ALA A 212 9.15 2.10 15.55
C ALA A 212 9.80 3.49 15.55
N GLY A 213 9.41 4.31 16.51
CA GLY A 213 9.83 5.71 16.59
C GLY A 213 9.15 6.68 15.62
N PRO A 214 8.32 6.29 14.67
CA PRO A 214 7.90 7.11 13.53
C PRO A 214 6.55 7.76 13.65
N LYS A 215 5.67 7.45 14.60
CA LYS A 215 4.55 8.37 14.85
C LYS A 215 5.06 9.78 15.08
N LEU A 216 6.28 9.91 15.64
CA LEU A 216 6.96 11.20 15.76
C LEU A 216 7.46 11.74 14.42
N LEU A 217 7.94 10.88 13.50
CA LEU A 217 8.45 11.28 12.20
C LEU A 217 7.32 11.56 11.20
N GLU A 218 6.16 10.91 11.33
CA GLU A 218 4.99 11.13 10.48
C GLU A 218 4.55 12.60 10.41
N HIS A 219 4.68 13.32 11.51
CA HIS A 219 4.34 14.73 11.54
C HIS A 219 5.36 15.62 10.83
N LEU A 220 6.60 15.18 10.71
CA LEU A 220 7.71 15.94 10.11
C LEU A 220 7.75 15.82 8.59
N VAL A 221 7.32 14.68 8.04
CA VAL A 221 7.40 14.39 6.60
C VAL A 221 6.10 14.74 5.87
N ASP A 222 6.18 14.85 4.54
CA ASP A 222 5.04 15.21 3.70
C ASP A 222 4.19 13.98 3.31
N VAL A 223 4.84 12.84 3.11
CA VAL A 223 4.20 11.57 2.71
C VAL A 223 4.66 10.46 3.64
N VAL A 224 3.73 9.60 4.07
CA VAL A 224 4.01 8.37 4.83
C VAL A 224 3.37 7.22 4.09
N LEU A 225 4.17 6.26 3.71
CA LEU A 225 3.73 5.03 3.04
C LEU A 225 3.93 3.85 3.97
N ALA A 226 2.88 3.04 4.14
CA ALA A 226 2.93 1.77 4.84
C ALA A 226 3.08 0.64 3.81
N PHE A 227 4.11 -0.16 3.96
CA PHE A 227 4.35 -1.36 3.17
C PHE A 227 3.85 -2.56 3.94
N GLU A 228 2.81 -3.21 3.42
CA GLU A 228 2.10 -4.32 4.05
C GLU A 228 2.26 -5.59 3.20
N GLY A 229 2.17 -6.76 3.82
CA GLY A 229 2.14 -8.05 3.15
C GLY A 229 2.53 -9.18 4.09
N ASP A 230 2.13 -10.38 3.75
CA ASP A 230 2.51 -11.59 4.46
C ASP A 230 3.73 -12.23 3.76
N ARG A 231 4.68 -12.74 4.56
CA ARG A 231 5.87 -13.43 4.04
C ARG A 231 5.53 -14.73 3.29
N HIS A 232 4.36 -15.28 3.55
CA HIS A 232 3.87 -16.52 2.93
C HIS A 232 3.12 -16.27 1.61
N HIS A 233 2.79 -15.01 1.30
CA HIS A 233 2.14 -14.62 0.06
C HIS A 233 3.09 -13.78 -0.79
N SER A 234 3.05 -13.94 -2.11
CA SER A 234 3.88 -13.15 -3.03
C SER A 234 3.46 -11.69 -3.11
N TYR A 235 2.21 -11.37 -2.81
CA TYR A 235 1.68 -10.01 -2.95
C TYR A 235 2.11 -9.07 -1.83
N ARG A 236 2.36 -7.81 -2.22
CA ARG A 236 2.72 -6.70 -1.34
C ARG A 236 1.81 -5.52 -1.65
N VAL A 237 1.39 -4.81 -0.61
CA VAL A 237 0.53 -3.63 -0.71
C VAL A 237 1.27 -2.44 -0.15
N VAL A 238 1.30 -1.35 -0.90
CA VAL A 238 1.80 -0.05 -0.44
C VAL A 238 0.60 0.88 -0.28
N ARG A 239 0.43 1.46 0.91
CA ARG A 239 -0.66 2.40 1.23
C ARG A 239 -0.11 3.75 1.63
N ALA A 240 -0.79 4.81 1.24
CA ALA A 240 -0.52 6.13 1.79
C ALA A 240 -1.24 6.29 3.15
N ALA A 241 -0.48 6.26 4.26
CA ALA A 241 -1.00 6.61 5.59
C ALA A 241 -1.16 8.13 5.74
N LYS A 242 -0.30 8.90 5.06
CA LYS A 242 -0.35 10.36 4.96
C LYS A 242 0.15 10.79 3.59
N ASN A 243 -0.53 11.72 2.95
CA ASN A 243 -0.06 12.32 1.69
C ASN A 243 -0.56 13.77 1.59
N ARG A 244 0.36 14.75 1.65
CA ARG A 244 0.03 16.17 1.48
C ARG A 244 -0.23 16.56 0.03
N PHE A 245 0.13 15.70 -0.91
CA PHE A 245 0.10 15.98 -2.34
C PHE A 245 -0.93 15.16 -3.10
N GLY A 246 -1.62 14.22 -2.42
CA GLY A 246 -2.58 13.33 -3.04
C GLY A 246 -3.53 12.67 -2.05
N SER A 247 -4.35 11.78 -2.57
CA SER A 247 -5.27 10.98 -1.76
C SER A 247 -4.52 9.98 -0.88
N THR A 248 -4.99 9.77 0.35
CA THR A 248 -4.54 8.68 1.22
C THR A 248 -5.32 7.39 0.99
N GLN A 249 -6.29 7.40 0.07
CA GLN A 249 -7.09 6.22 -0.25
C GLN A 249 -6.44 5.33 -1.31
N GLU A 250 -5.39 5.83 -1.99
CA GLU A 250 -4.69 5.06 -3.02
C GLU A 250 -3.82 3.96 -2.42
N LEU A 251 -3.72 2.87 -3.18
CA LEU A 251 -2.82 1.77 -2.87
C LEU A 251 -2.11 1.28 -4.13
N GLY A 252 -0.90 0.77 -3.95
CA GLY A 252 -0.11 0.10 -4.96
C GLY A 252 -0.03 -1.39 -4.67
N LEU A 253 -0.20 -2.21 -5.69
CA LEU A 253 -0.14 -3.67 -5.61
C LEU A 253 1.09 -4.17 -6.33
N PHE A 254 1.87 -4.98 -5.63
CA PHE A 254 3.10 -5.57 -6.13
C PHE A 254 3.15 -7.05 -5.85
N GLU A 255 3.84 -7.80 -6.70
CA GLU A 255 4.24 -9.17 -6.45
C GLU A 255 5.75 -9.24 -6.24
N MET A 256 6.18 -9.93 -5.18
CA MET A 256 7.60 -10.15 -4.91
C MET A 256 8.08 -11.36 -5.69
N THR A 257 9.05 -11.13 -6.58
CA THR A 257 9.68 -12.17 -7.40
C THR A 257 11.19 -12.24 -7.14
N GLY A 258 11.86 -13.20 -7.75
CA GLY A 258 13.34 -13.27 -7.72
C GLY A 258 14.02 -12.09 -8.41
N ALA A 259 13.34 -11.42 -9.34
CA ALA A 259 13.80 -10.25 -10.09
C ALA A 259 13.39 -8.90 -9.48
N GLY A 260 12.73 -8.92 -8.33
CA GLY A 260 12.26 -7.74 -7.62
C GLY A 260 10.75 -7.69 -7.45
N LEU A 261 10.23 -6.48 -7.24
CA LEU A 261 8.81 -6.20 -7.17
C LEU A 261 8.29 -5.89 -8.57
N ILE A 262 7.29 -6.63 -9.00
CA ILE A 262 6.55 -6.39 -10.23
C ILE A 262 5.17 -5.84 -9.89
N GLU A 263 4.67 -4.97 -10.74
CA GLU A 263 3.32 -4.41 -10.60
C GLU A 263 2.30 -5.50 -10.89
N VAL A 264 1.31 -5.63 -10.03
CA VAL A 264 0.22 -6.58 -10.23
C VAL A 264 -0.77 -5.94 -11.19
N GLU A 265 -0.80 -6.44 -12.42
CA GLU A 265 -1.84 -6.08 -13.36
C GLU A 265 -3.19 -6.54 -12.84
N GLU A 266 -4.24 -5.74 -13.11
CA GLU A 266 -5.59 -6.08 -12.67
C GLU A 266 -6.05 -7.48 -13.14
N ALA A 267 -5.48 -8.06 -14.20
CA ALA A 267 -5.79 -9.40 -14.70
C ALA A 267 -5.30 -10.53 -13.77
N THR A 268 -4.28 -10.30 -12.97
CA THR A 268 -3.60 -11.32 -12.14
C THR A 268 -4.39 -11.65 -10.86
N LEU A 269 -5.40 -10.86 -10.53
CA LEU A 269 -6.31 -11.14 -9.40
C LEU A 269 -7.45 -12.09 -9.79
N ALA A 270 -7.63 -12.38 -11.08
CA ALA A 270 -8.44 -13.51 -11.53
C ALA A 270 -7.70 -14.83 -11.25
N PRO A 271 -8.40 -15.92 -10.90
CA PRO A 271 -7.75 -17.18 -10.60
C PRO A 271 -6.88 -17.61 -11.79
N GLU A 272 -5.60 -17.71 -11.58
CA GLU A 272 -4.73 -18.46 -12.50
C GLU A 272 -5.29 -19.88 -12.59
N SER A 273 -5.88 -20.19 -13.73
CA SER A 273 -6.04 -21.61 -14.08
C SER A 273 -4.63 -22.19 -14.10
N SER A 274 -4.27 -22.95 -13.05
CA SER A 274 -3.03 -23.69 -12.98
C SER A 274 -2.76 -24.34 -14.35
N SER A 275 -1.90 -23.70 -15.14
CA SER A 275 -1.27 -24.34 -16.29
C SER A 275 -0.27 -25.31 -15.70
N SER A 276 -0.75 -26.52 -15.35
CA SER A 276 0.12 -27.66 -15.25
C SER A 276 0.82 -27.79 -16.59
N SER A 277 2.09 -27.42 -16.62
CA SER A 277 3.01 -27.73 -17.69
C SER A 277 3.13 -29.25 -17.83
N SER A 278 2.30 -29.82 -18.66
CA SER A 278 2.57 -31.09 -19.29
C SER A 278 3.00 -30.79 -20.73
N SER A 279 4.31 -30.86 -20.93
CA SER A 279 4.95 -30.92 -22.23
C SER A 279 4.33 -32.04 -23.09
N GLY A 280 3.81 -31.71 -24.26
CA GLY A 280 3.42 -32.72 -25.26
C GLY A 280 2.55 -32.17 -26.37
N SER A 281 3.19 -31.71 -27.42
CA SER A 281 2.85 -31.72 -28.86
C SER A 281 1.42 -31.42 -29.35
N ASN A 282 1.47 -30.48 -30.32
CA ASN A 282 0.63 -30.30 -31.51
C ASN A 282 -0.57 -29.34 -31.42
N ALA A 283 -0.35 -28.26 -32.12
CA ALA A 283 -1.33 -27.25 -32.55
C ALA A 283 -2.49 -27.90 -33.33
N VAL A 284 -3.68 -27.34 -33.17
CA VAL A 284 -4.57 -26.83 -34.21
C VAL A 284 -5.77 -26.11 -33.58
N ASP A 285 -6.00 -24.87 -34.03
CA ASP A 285 -7.22 -24.06 -34.06
C ASP A 285 -8.38 -24.32 -33.07
N GLY A 286 -8.77 -23.24 -32.46
CA GLY A 286 -10.08 -23.06 -31.84
C GLY A 286 -9.97 -22.42 -30.47
N ALA A 287 -10.24 -21.09 -30.40
CA ALA A 287 -10.41 -20.38 -29.14
C ALA A 287 -11.53 -21.04 -28.30
N LYS A 288 -11.18 -22.08 -27.53
CA LYS A 288 -12.05 -22.66 -26.51
C LYS A 288 -11.91 -21.80 -25.27
N SER A 289 -12.91 -20.96 -25.04
CA SER A 289 -13.20 -20.38 -23.73
C SER A 289 -13.05 -21.45 -22.67
N LYS A 290 -12.02 -21.36 -21.85
CA LYS A 290 -11.71 -22.31 -20.78
C LYS A 290 -12.82 -22.19 -19.75
N VAL A 291 -13.72 -23.16 -19.68
CA VAL A 291 -14.77 -23.28 -18.67
C VAL A 291 -14.10 -23.23 -17.30
N ILE A 292 -14.29 -22.13 -16.59
CA ILE A 292 -13.90 -21.99 -15.18
C ILE A 292 -14.81 -22.96 -14.42
N SER A 293 -14.25 -24.04 -13.88
CA SER A 293 -15.02 -25.08 -13.21
C SER A 293 -15.71 -24.50 -11.97
N ARG A 294 -16.96 -24.89 -11.74
CA ARG A 294 -17.70 -24.61 -10.51
C ARG A 294 -16.93 -25.18 -9.33
N ARG A 295 -16.25 -24.33 -8.55
CA ARG A 295 -15.52 -24.76 -7.34
C ARG A 295 -16.40 -24.52 -6.13
N PRO A 296 -16.82 -25.58 -5.40
CA PRO A 296 -17.47 -25.38 -4.11
C PRO A 296 -16.62 -24.52 -3.20
N GLY A 297 -17.25 -23.61 -2.48
CA GLY A 297 -16.55 -22.75 -1.52
C GLY A 297 -15.76 -21.59 -2.13
N SER A 298 -15.89 -21.28 -3.42
CA SER A 298 -15.22 -20.13 -4.05
C SER A 298 -16.21 -19.18 -4.68
N VAL A 299 -16.15 -17.89 -4.33
CA VAL A 299 -16.98 -16.81 -4.87
C VAL A 299 -16.16 -15.53 -5.03
N PHE A 300 -16.39 -14.79 -6.11
CA PHE A 300 -15.73 -13.52 -6.36
C PHE A 300 -16.50 -12.33 -5.79
N ALA A 301 -15.78 -11.38 -5.24
CA ALA A 301 -16.30 -10.10 -4.74
C ALA A 301 -15.55 -8.93 -5.37
N PRO A 302 -16.23 -7.90 -5.90
CA PRO A 302 -15.59 -6.66 -6.32
C PRO A 302 -15.43 -5.75 -5.10
N VAL A 303 -14.21 -5.69 -4.57
CA VAL A 303 -13.85 -4.97 -3.35
C VAL A 303 -13.17 -3.64 -3.67
N LEU A 304 -13.43 -2.61 -2.87
CA LEU A 304 -12.75 -1.33 -2.98
C LEU A 304 -11.37 -1.40 -2.33
N ALA A 305 -10.39 -1.03 -3.10
CA ALA A 305 -9.03 -0.88 -2.65
C ALA A 305 -8.57 0.54 -3.01
N GLY A 306 -8.74 1.47 -2.07
CA GLY A 306 -8.58 2.89 -2.35
C GLY A 306 -9.71 3.42 -3.23
N THR A 307 -9.35 4.01 -4.37
CA THR A 307 -10.30 4.48 -5.39
C THR A 307 -10.60 3.42 -6.45
N ARG A 308 -9.93 2.28 -6.41
CA ARG A 308 -10.09 1.19 -7.40
C ARG A 308 -10.97 0.08 -6.87
N VAL A 309 -11.64 -0.57 -7.81
CA VAL A 309 -12.32 -1.84 -7.55
C VAL A 309 -11.43 -2.98 -8.01
N LEU A 310 -11.14 -3.91 -7.10
CA LEU A 310 -10.41 -5.13 -7.38
C LEU A 310 -11.36 -6.32 -7.29
N LEU A 311 -11.19 -7.30 -8.18
CA LEU A 311 -11.96 -8.54 -8.09
C LEU A 311 -11.19 -9.53 -7.22
N ALA A 312 -11.68 -9.76 -5.99
CA ALA A 312 -11.09 -10.67 -5.02
C ALA A 312 -11.82 -12.01 -5.01
N GLU A 313 -11.08 -13.10 -5.02
CA GLU A 313 -11.64 -14.43 -4.78
C GLU A 313 -11.70 -14.71 -3.28
N ILE A 314 -12.89 -15.06 -2.79
CA ILE A 314 -13.10 -15.49 -1.42
C ILE A 314 -13.31 -16.99 -1.43
N GLN A 315 -12.50 -17.69 -0.67
CA GLN A 315 -12.58 -19.14 -0.51
C GLN A 315 -12.98 -19.50 0.89
N ALA A 316 -13.84 -20.50 1.03
CA ALA A 316 -14.21 -21.08 2.30
C ALA A 316 -14.11 -22.62 2.26
N LEU A 317 -13.85 -23.17 3.44
CA LEU A 317 -13.85 -24.62 3.69
C LEU A 317 -14.62 -24.87 4.98
N THR A 318 -15.51 -25.86 4.94
CA THR A 318 -16.16 -26.39 6.13
C THR A 318 -15.68 -27.83 6.35
N ALA A 319 -15.48 -28.20 7.60
CA ALA A 319 -15.10 -29.55 7.99
C ALA A 319 -15.81 -29.92 9.28
N THR A 320 -16.10 -31.22 9.49
CA THR A 320 -16.71 -31.69 10.72
C THR A 320 -15.79 -31.37 11.90
N GLY A 321 -16.29 -30.59 12.84
CA GLY A 321 -15.61 -30.19 14.07
C GLY A 321 -16.22 -30.90 15.31
N PHE A 322 -15.80 -30.46 16.51
CA PHE A 322 -16.38 -30.93 17.75
C PHE A 322 -17.42 -29.94 18.25
N LEU A 323 -18.57 -30.44 18.67
CA LEU A 323 -19.64 -29.60 19.25
C LEU A 323 -19.11 -28.80 20.45
N GLY A 324 -19.26 -27.46 20.40
CA GLY A 324 -18.78 -26.56 21.44
C GLY A 324 -17.29 -26.16 21.32
N ALA A 325 -16.53 -26.71 20.35
CA ALA A 325 -15.13 -26.37 20.07
C ALA A 325 -14.87 -26.09 18.59
N ALA A 326 -15.91 -25.73 17.82
CA ALA A 326 -15.79 -25.44 16.38
C ALA A 326 -14.82 -24.27 16.14
N LYS A 327 -13.85 -24.48 15.27
CA LYS A 327 -12.85 -23.48 14.91
C LYS A 327 -13.41 -22.55 13.84
N ARG A 328 -13.20 -21.26 14.03
CA ARG A 328 -13.57 -20.22 13.08
C ARG A 328 -12.33 -19.39 12.77
N ARG A 329 -11.80 -19.54 11.56
CA ARG A 329 -10.53 -18.93 11.16
C ARG A 329 -10.73 -18.09 9.89
N ALA A 330 -10.26 -16.84 9.94
CA ALA A 330 -10.24 -15.92 8.83
C ALA A 330 -8.78 -15.61 8.43
N SER A 331 -8.51 -15.57 7.13
CA SER A 331 -7.27 -15.05 6.58
C SER A 331 -7.61 -13.99 5.53
N GLY A 332 -7.09 -12.77 5.71
CA GLY A 332 -7.46 -11.65 4.85
C GLY A 332 -8.88 -11.13 5.02
N LEU A 333 -9.68 -11.68 5.94
CA LEU A 333 -11.04 -11.27 6.29
C LEU A 333 -11.09 -10.90 7.78
N ASP A 334 -12.06 -10.05 8.16
CA ASP A 334 -12.28 -9.70 9.57
C ASP A 334 -12.92 -10.88 10.32
N SER A 335 -12.26 -11.32 11.41
CA SER A 335 -12.71 -12.50 12.18
C SER A 335 -14.03 -12.28 12.92
N ALA A 336 -14.29 -11.04 13.39
CA ALA A 336 -15.54 -10.72 14.05
C ALA A 336 -16.69 -10.70 13.04
N ARG A 337 -16.44 -10.17 11.85
CA ARG A 337 -17.41 -10.18 10.75
C ARG A 337 -17.71 -11.61 10.29
N LEU A 338 -16.68 -12.46 10.15
CA LEU A 338 -16.87 -13.88 9.83
C LEU A 338 -17.77 -14.59 10.85
N ALA A 339 -17.54 -14.39 12.15
CA ALA A 339 -18.35 -14.99 13.19
C ALA A 339 -19.81 -14.53 13.13
N MET A 340 -20.05 -13.26 12.81
CA MET A 340 -21.38 -12.70 12.61
C MET A 340 -22.08 -13.34 11.39
N LEU A 341 -21.38 -13.45 10.26
CA LEU A 341 -21.92 -14.06 9.03
C LEU A 341 -22.28 -15.54 9.26
N ILE A 342 -21.48 -16.28 10.03
CA ILE A 342 -21.81 -17.67 10.40
C ILE A 342 -23.12 -17.71 11.19
N ALA A 343 -23.32 -16.83 12.17
CA ALA A 343 -24.55 -16.78 12.94
C ALA A 343 -25.79 -16.43 12.07
N VAL A 344 -25.61 -15.51 11.10
CA VAL A 344 -26.67 -15.17 10.14
C VAL A 344 -26.99 -16.32 9.20
N LEU A 345 -25.97 -17.05 8.73
CA LEU A 345 -26.14 -18.25 7.91
C LEU A 345 -26.90 -19.35 8.65
N GLU A 346 -26.61 -19.56 9.94
CA GLU A 346 -27.37 -20.52 10.75
C GLU A 346 -28.82 -20.11 10.92
N LYS A 347 -29.05 -18.83 11.25
CA LYS A 347 -30.40 -18.35 11.61
C LYS A 347 -31.30 -18.14 10.38
N HIS A 348 -30.74 -17.59 9.31
CA HIS A 348 -31.49 -17.13 8.13
C HIS A 348 -31.16 -17.90 6.85
N GLY A 349 -30.00 -18.59 6.79
CA GLY A 349 -29.59 -19.42 5.66
C GLY A 349 -29.95 -20.90 5.82
N GLY A 350 -30.38 -21.32 7.03
CA GLY A 350 -30.74 -22.72 7.31
C GLY A 350 -29.58 -23.70 7.41
N LEU A 351 -28.32 -23.19 7.48
CA LEU A 351 -27.12 -24.02 7.62
C LEU A 351 -26.95 -24.47 9.09
N ARG A 352 -26.40 -25.68 9.30
CA ARG A 352 -26.02 -26.18 10.63
C ARG A 352 -24.48 -26.10 10.75
N LEU A 353 -23.97 -24.99 11.24
CA LEU A 353 -22.53 -24.73 11.35
C LEU A 353 -21.99 -24.86 12.78
N GLY A 354 -22.84 -25.13 13.77
CA GLY A 354 -22.47 -25.20 15.19
C GLY A 354 -21.46 -26.29 15.52
N ASP A 355 -21.45 -27.39 14.75
CA ASP A 355 -20.51 -28.52 14.83
C ASP A 355 -19.49 -28.55 13.67
N GLN A 356 -19.42 -27.46 12.88
CA GLN A 356 -18.50 -27.37 11.76
C GLN A 356 -17.36 -26.41 12.04
N ASP A 357 -16.13 -26.82 11.75
CA ASP A 357 -15.00 -25.93 11.59
C ASP A 357 -15.18 -25.11 10.32
N VAL A 358 -15.05 -23.80 10.38
CA VAL A 358 -15.17 -22.90 9.24
C VAL A 358 -13.87 -22.13 9.05
N TYR A 359 -13.31 -22.26 7.86
CA TYR A 359 -12.14 -21.51 7.41
C TYR A 359 -12.55 -20.67 6.22
N ALA A 360 -12.23 -19.37 6.24
CA ALA A 360 -12.47 -18.48 5.12
C ALA A 360 -11.23 -17.63 4.82
N SER A 361 -10.92 -17.45 3.55
CA SER A 361 -9.74 -16.73 3.11
C SER A 361 -10.03 -15.85 1.91
N ALA A 362 -9.49 -14.62 1.92
CA ALA A 362 -9.34 -13.83 0.71
C ALA A 362 -8.06 -14.27 0.01
N LEU A 363 -8.17 -14.73 -1.23
CA LEU A 363 -7.02 -15.20 -2.00
C LEU A 363 -6.08 -14.05 -2.34
N GLY A 364 -4.77 -14.32 -2.43
CA GLY A 364 -3.75 -13.33 -2.77
C GLY A 364 -3.27 -12.46 -1.58
N GLY A 365 -3.65 -12.82 -0.32
CA GLY A 365 -3.17 -12.12 0.87
C GLY A 365 -3.74 -10.71 1.05
N MET A 366 -4.79 -10.35 0.30
CA MET A 366 -5.49 -9.08 0.46
C MET A 366 -6.26 -9.04 1.78
N ARG A 367 -6.23 -7.90 2.47
CA ARG A 367 -7.09 -7.67 3.62
C ARG A 367 -8.38 -6.98 3.20
N ILE A 368 -9.49 -7.71 3.24
CA ILE A 368 -10.84 -7.21 2.96
C ILE A 368 -11.53 -6.89 4.28
N ILE A 369 -11.81 -5.62 4.50
CA ILE A 369 -12.46 -5.12 5.72
C ILE A 369 -13.84 -4.50 5.43
N GLU A 370 -14.20 -4.37 4.13
CA GLU A 370 -15.45 -3.74 3.74
C GLU A 370 -16.63 -4.72 3.75
N PRO A 371 -17.80 -4.30 4.25
CA PRO A 371 -18.99 -5.15 4.29
C PRO A 371 -19.55 -5.56 2.91
N ALA A 372 -19.16 -4.90 1.84
CA ALA A 372 -19.61 -5.23 0.48
C ALA A 372 -19.27 -6.67 0.05
N ALA A 373 -18.28 -7.30 0.69
CA ALA A 373 -17.87 -8.67 0.44
C ALA A 373 -18.64 -9.73 1.27
N ASP A 374 -19.57 -9.31 2.13
CA ASP A 374 -20.30 -10.23 3.00
C ASP A 374 -21.08 -11.28 2.22
N LEU A 375 -21.80 -10.86 1.18
CA LEU A 375 -22.61 -11.77 0.38
C LEU A 375 -21.74 -12.84 -0.28
N ALA A 376 -20.59 -12.46 -0.83
CA ALA A 376 -19.64 -13.42 -1.40
C ALA A 376 -19.05 -14.35 -0.34
N THR A 377 -18.72 -13.82 0.84
CA THR A 377 -18.19 -14.62 1.95
C THR A 377 -19.23 -15.63 2.45
N ALA A 378 -20.48 -15.19 2.62
CA ALA A 378 -21.57 -16.07 3.04
C ALA A 378 -21.86 -17.17 2.00
N LEU A 379 -21.87 -16.82 0.70
CA LEU A 379 -22.04 -17.80 -0.38
C LEU A 379 -20.87 -18.76 -0.50
N ALA A 380 -19.63 -18.32 -0.26
CA ALA A 380 -18.48 -19.22 -0.22
C ALA A 380 -18.63 -20.25 0.91
N ILE A 381 -19.04 -19.81 2.12
CA ILE A 381 -19.28 -20.73 3.25
C ILE A 381 -20.43 -21.68 2.95
N ALA A 382 -21.56 -21.18 2.43
CA ALA A 382 -22.71 -22.01 2.09
C ALA A 382 -22.37 -23.00 0.96
N GLY A 383 -21.61 -22.56 -0.04
CA GLY A 383 -21.12 -23.42 -1.14
C GLY A 383 -20.19 -24.52 -0.66
N ALA A 384 -19.29 -24.23 0.30
CA ALA A 384 -18.46 -25.24 0.93
C ALA A 384 -19.29 -26.25 1.73
N PHE A 385 -20.30 -25.77 2.48
CA PHE A 385 -21.15 -26.63 3.31
C PHE A 385 -22.05 -27.57 2.48
N TYR A 386 -22.62 -27.07 1.39
CA TYR A 386 -23.49 -27.88 0.52
C TYR A 386 -22.73 -28.62 -0.58
N GLU A 387 -21.40 -28.47 -0.65
CA GLU A 387 -20.55 -28.98 -1.74
C GLU A 387 -21.01 -28.50 -3.13
N ARG A 388 -21.54 -27.27 -3.19
CA ARG A 388 -22.07 -26.62 -4.39
C ARG A 388 -21.26 -25.38 -4.74
N GLY A 389 -21.04 -25.12 -6.02
CA GLY A 389 -20.35 -23.94 -6.50
C GLY A 389 -21.32 -22.86 -6.95
N ALA A 390 -21.04 -21.61 -6.68
CA ALA A 390 -21.55 -20.52 -7.48
C ALA A 390 -21.04 -20.74 -8.92
N GLY A 391 -21.90 -20.58 -9.92
CA GLY A 391 -21.54 -20.83 -11.34
C GLY A 391 -20.25 -20.17 -11.76
N ALA A 392 -19.61 -20.66 -12.80
CA ALA A 392 -18.41 -20.05 -13.37
C ALA A 392 -18.65 -18.57 -13.63
N ALA A 393 -17.69 -17.72 -13.23
CA ALA A 393 -17.80 -16.26 -13.38
C ALA A 393 -18.96 -15.59 -12.61
N THR A 394 -19.40 -16.18 -11.49
CA THR A 394 -20.37 -15.53 -10.58
C THR A 394 -19.64 -14.57 -9.64
N VAL A 395 -20.16 -13.36 -9.56
CA VAL A 395 -19.71 -12.31 -8.66
C VAL A 395 -20.86 -11.93 -7.74
N ALA A 396 -20.57 -11.87 -6.44
CA ALA A 396 -21.57 -11.48 -5.44
C ALA A 396 -21.11 -10.27 -4.65
N LEU A 397 -22.00 -9.32 -4.42
CA LEU A 397 -21.73 -8.11 -3.65
C LEU A 397 -22.97 -7.67 -2.88
N GLY A 398 -22.76 -7.27 -1.62
CA GLY A 398 -23.82 -6.83 -0.72
C GLY A 398 -23.38 -6.92 0.72
N GLU A 399 -23.80 -5.97 1.53
CA GLU A 399 -23.64 -6.04 3.00
C GLU A 399 -24.79 -6.89 3.57
N ILE A 400 -24.48 -7.83 4.47
CA ILE A 400 -25.48 -8.65 5.14
C ILE A 400 -25.78 -8.08 6.52
N ALA A 401 -27.06 -7.73 6.74
CA ALA A 401 -27.55 -7.33 8.05
C ALA A 401 -27.79 -8.56 8.96
N LEU A 402 -27.89 -8.36 10.27
CA LEU A 402 -28.22 -9.43 11.23
C LEU A 402 -29.60 -10.07 10.97
N SER A 403 -30.51 -9.35 10.28
CA SER A 403 -31.80 -9.88 9.82
C SER A 403 -31.69 -10.82 8.61
N GLY A 404 -30.52 -10.97 8.00
CA GLY A 404 -30.32 -11.70 6.76
C GLY A 404 -30.64 -10.88 5.51
N GLU A 405 -31.06 -9.62 5.64
CA GLU A 405 -31.30 -8.69 4.54
C GLU A 405 -29.98 -8.30 3.84
N VAL A 406 -30.00 -8.24 2.51
CA VAL A 406 -28.88 -7.78 1.69
C VAL A 406 -29.00 -6.30 1.40
N ARG A 407 -28.09 -5.50 1.92
CA ARG A 407 -28.07 -4.05 1.86
C ARG A 407 -27.20 -3.49 0.75
N SER A 408 -27.48 -2.25 0.37
CA SER A 408 -26.77 -1.51 -0.64
C SER A 408 -25.29 -1.30 -0.31
N VAL A 409 -24.45 -1.25 -1.34
CA VAL A 409 -23.02 -1.01 -1.25
C VAL A 409 -22.62 0.28 -1.97
N ARG A 410 -21.48 0.86 -1.59
CA ARG A 410 -20.95 2.06 -2.25
C ARG A 410 -20.45 1.72 -3.65
N GLN A 411 -20.56 2.68 -4.58
CA GLN A 411 -19.98 2.60 -5.94
C GLN A 411 -20.37 1.34 -6.71
N ILE A 412 -21.64 0.97 -6.66
CA ILE A 412 -22.17 -0.23 -7.32
C ILE A 412 -21.79 -0.26 -8.82
N ASP A 413 -21.88 0.90 -9.50
CA ASP A 413 -21.63 1.01 -10.95
C ASP A 413 -20.18 0.62 -11.29
N GLN A 414 -19.20 1.15 -10.55
CA GLN A 414 -17.78 0.82 -10.75
C GLN A 414 -17.47 -0.64 -10.43
N ARG A 415 -18.13 -1.21 -9.41
CA ARG A 415 -17.95 -2.59 -9.01
C ARG A 415 -18.43 -3.56 -10.10
N VAL A 416 -19.62 -3.36 -10.59
CA VAL A 416 -20.19 -4.24 -11.62
C VAL A 416 -19.47 -4.06 -12.97
N GLN A 417 -19.09 -2.83 -13.34
CA GLN A 417 -18.28 -2.59 -14.55
C GLN A 417 -16.93 -3.31 -14.48
N THR A 418 -16.26 -3.25 -13.32
CA THR A 418 -14.99 -3.96 -13.15
C THR A 418 -15.20 -5.46 -13.19
N ALA A 419 -16.24 -6.00 -12.56
CA ALA A 419 -16.56 -7.42 -12.60
C ALA A 419 -16.80 -7.90 -14.04
N VAL A 420 -17.60 -7.16 -14.82
CA VAL A 420 -17.88 -7.52 -16.23
C VAL A 420 -16.63 -7.45 -17.11
N ARG A 421 -15.81 -6.40 -16.97
CA ARG A 421 -14.51 -6.32 -17.67
C ARG A 421 -13.59 -7.49 -17.36
N ARG A 422 -13.77 -8.13 -16.18
CA ARG A 422 -13.03 -9.32 -15.74
C ARG A 422 -13.69 -10.64 -16.15
N GLY A 423 -14.76 -10.56 -16.92
CA GLY A 423 -15.45 -11.74 -17.45
C GLY A 423 -16.58 -12.28 -16.57
N ALA A 424 -17.07 -11.50 -15.59
CA ALA A 424 -18.24 -11.87 -14.82
C ALA A 424 -19.46 -12.00 -15.75
N GLN A 425 -20.18 -13.11 -15.64
CA GLN A 425 -21.38 -13.42 -16.42
C GLN A 425 -22.64 -13.31 -15.57
N LEU A 426 -22.55 -13.62 -14.28
CA LEU A 426 -23.64 -13.54 -13.32
C LEU A 426 -23.22 -12.62 -12.16
N LEU A 427 -24.06 -11.63 -11.89
CA LEU A 427 -23.88 -10.66 -10.82
C LEU A 427 -25.04 -10.74 -9.82
N LEU A 428 -24.75 -11.18 -8.59
CA LEU A 428 -25.70 -11.18 -7.48
C LEU A 428 -25.54 -9.85 -6.72
N VAL A 429 -26.56 -8.98 -6.81
CA VAL A 429 -26.48 -7.61 -6.30
C VAL A 429 -27.65 -7.30 -5.36
N PRO A 430 -27.52 -6.32 -4.45
CA PRO A 430 -28.63 -5.89 -3.61
C PRO A 430 -29.86 -5.50 -4.44
N ALA A 431 -31.03 -5.97 -4.06
CA ALA A 431 -32.29 -5.70 -4.78
C ALA A 431 -32.55 -4.20 -4.97
N THR A 432 -32.15 -3.39 -4.00
CA THR A 432 -32.27 -1.92 -4.04
C THR A 432 -31.41 -1.25 -5.11
N GLN A 433 -30.39 -1.94 -5.62
CA GLN A 433 -29.42 -1.39 -6.57
C GLN A 433 -29.41 -2.11 -7.92
N VAL A 434 -30.35 -3.03 -8.16
CA VAL A 434 -30.40 -3.83 -9.40
C VAL A 434 -30.55 -2.97 -10.65
N ALA A 435 -31.26 -1.85 -10.58
CA ALA A 435 -31.47 -0.95 -11.74
C ALA A 435 -30.13 -0.30 -12.15
N SER A 436 -29.38 0.27 -11.20
CA SER A 436 -28.04 0.85 -11.44
C SER A 436 -27.06 -0.22 -11.94
N ALA A 437 -27.07 -1.40 -11.31
CA ALA A 437 -26.18 -2.50 -11.70
C ALA A 437 -26.45 -2.96 -13.14
N ARG A 438 -27.71 -3.11 -13.57
CA ARG A 438 -28.07 -3.47 -14.96
C ARG A 438 -27.64 -2.41 -15.96
N ALA A 439 -27.82 -1.12 -15.62
CA ALA A 439 -27.36 -0.03 -16.47
C ALA A 439 -25.85 0.00 -16.66
N ALA A 440 -25.10 -0.35 -15.60
CA ALA A 440 -23.64 -0.32 -15.59
C ALA A 440 -22.99 -1.61 -16.14
N ALA A 441 -23.73 -2.70 -16.29
CA ALA A 441 -23.25 -4.03 -16.69
C ALA A 441 -24.02 -4.59 -17.92
N PRO A 442 -24.03 -3.91 -19.07
CA PRO A 442 -24.68 -4.42 -20.25
C PRO A 442 -24.02 -5.74 -20.70
N GLY A 443 -24.80 -6.79 -20.89
CA GLY A 443 -24.31 -8.09 -21.34
C GLY A 443 -24.01 -9.11 -20.23
N ALA A 444 -24.14 -8.75 -18.95
CA ALA A 444 -24.12 -9.70 -17.84
C ALA A 444 -25.53 -9.92 -17.27
N GLU A 445 -25.77 -11.11 -16.77
CA GLU A 445 -26.98 -11.42 -16.01
C GLU A 445 -26.88 -10.78 -14.62
N VAL A 446 -27.87 -9.93 -14.27
CA VAL A 446 -27.92 -9.24 -12.97
C VAL A 446 -29.15 -9.70 -12.22
N VAL A 447 -28.91 -10.40 -11.10
CA VAL A 447 -29.95 -10.93 -10.22
C VAL A 447 -30.06 -10.07 -8.97
N ALA A 448 -31.29 -9.70 -8.64
CA ALA A 448 -31.62 -8.91 -7.46
C ALA A 448 -31.73 -9.83 -6.23
N ILE A 449 -30.92 -9.58 -5.22
CA ILE A 449 -30.92 -10.32 -3.96
C ILE A 449 -31.47 -9.42 -2.85
N GLY A 450 -32.59 -9.79 -2.27
CA GLY A 450 -33.21 -9.12 -1.12
C GLY A 450 -32.77 -9.71 0.21
N HIS A 451 -32.63 -11.02 0.24
CA HIS A 451 -32.30 -11.75 1.46
C HIS A 451 -31.23 -12.83 1.21
N LEU A 452 -30.47 -13.20 2.23
CA LEU A 452 -29.42 -14.21 2.14
C LEU A 452 -29.94 -15.56 1.62
N HIS A 453 -31.16 -15.97 2.01
CA HIS A 453 -31.76 -17.21 1.56
C HIS A 453 -31.90 -17.25 0.02
N ASP A 454 -32.36 -16.16 -0.58
CA ASP A 454 -32.50 -16.06 -2.04
C ASP A 454 -31.15 -16.25 -2.75
N ALA A 455 -30.07 -15.73 -2.17
CA ALA A 455 -28.74 -15.87 -2.75
C ALA A 455 -28.23 -17.32 -2.72
N ILE A 456 -28.54 -18.08 -1.67
CA ILE A 456 -28.11 -19.47 -1.53
C ILE A 456 -28.75 -20.36 -2.59
N GLU A 457 -29.95 -20.05 -3.06
CA GLU A 457 -30.61 -20.78 -4.16
C GLU A 457 -29.85 -20.73 -5.49
N HIS A 458 -28.94 -19.76 -5.66
CA HIS A 458 -28.07 -19.65 -6.83
C HIS A 458 -26.80 -20.53 -6.75
N LEU A 459 -26.61 -21.28 -5.67
CA LEU A 459 -25.59 -22.32 -5.59
C LEU A 459 -26.08 -23.60 -6.28
N ALA A 460 -25.37 -24.05 -7.28
CA ALA A 460 -25.77 -25.19 -8.13
C ALA A 460 -24.86 -26.42 -7.96
#